data_51b4ec4a20767a48943c2f969e0d33ff
#
_entry.id   51b4ec4a20767a48943c2f969e0d33ff
#
_cell.length_a   1.000
_cell.length_b   1.000
_cell.length_c   1.000
_cell.angle_alpha   90.00
_cell.angle_beta   90.00
_cell.angle_gamma   90.00
#
_symmetry.space_group_name_H-M   'P 1'
#
loop_
_entity.id
_entity.type
_entity.pdbx_description
1 polymer ?
#
loop_
_entity_poly.entity_id
_entity_poly.type
_entity_poly.pdbx_seq_one_letter_code
_entity_poly.pdbx_strand_id
1 'polypeptide(L)'
;FNVKCLEQGYWQDPSKYASASADYEFEMMTNWSPDPNVRQRAEDYPVNDSASPVTPVMFNGVGGSTILWTAHTPRFHPSDFRVKSLDGVADDWPISYEELEEFYDLNDEVMGCSGINGDPANPPRSPRQMPPLPLGKDGKKLISGFEKLGWHWWPSDSYINSQRYGEGRDACNFCGHNHMGCYQRAKSSTDLTYWPRALRNGAVIETGARVRKITTDDSGRATGADYVDSKGDERHQNARAVIMAANGIGTPRLLLNSADDSHPD
;
A
#
# COMPACT_ATOMS: atom_id res chain seq x y z
N PHE A 1 -3.74 13.40 19.65
CA PHE A 1 -4.26 12.05 19.86
C PHE A 1 -3.12 11.11 20.26
N ASN A 2 -3.41 10.14 21.13
CA ASN A 2 -2.53 9.00 21.37
C ASN A 2 -2.92 7.92 20.34
N VAL A 3 -2.00 7.55 19.47
CA VAL A 3 -2.24 6.56 18.40
C VAL A 3 -1.43 5.31 18.70
N LYS A 4 -2.12 4.16 18.73
CA LYS A 4 -1.49 2.84 18.81
C LYS A 4 -1.93 2.01 17.62
N CYS A 5 -0.97 1.46 16.90
CA CYS A 5 -1.20 0.48 15.84
C CYS A 5 -0.92 -0.92 16.37
N LEU A 6 -1.78 -1.87 16.03
CA LEU A 6 -1.61 -3.30 16.23
C LEU A 6 -1.30 -3.92 14.86
N GLU A 7 -0.07 -4.39 14.67
CA GLU A 7 0.40 -4.98 13.43
C GLU A 7 0.71 -6.47 13.64
N GLN A 8 0.12 -7.32 12.82
CA GLN A 8 0.29 -8.77 12.91
C GLN A 8 1.73 -9.20 12.61
N GLY A 9 2.38 -8.58 11.62
CA GLY A 9 3.73 -8.91 11.23
C GLY A 9 4.78 -8.08 11.96
N TYR A 10 5.98 -8.01 11.39
CA TYR A 10 7.14 -7.39 12.00
C TYR A 10 7.79 -6.37 11.07
N TRP A 11 8.71 -5.56 11.62
CA TRP A 11 9.62 -4.74 10.82
C TRP A 11 10.47 -5.62 9.92
N GLN A 12 10.65 -5.17 8.69
CA GLN A 12 11.49 -5.88 7.72
C GLN A 12 12.87 -5.24 7.65
N ASP A 13 13.88 -6.07 7.46
CA ASP A 13 15.25 -5.62 7.20
C ASP A 13 15.46 -5.52 5.68
N PRO A 14 15.70 -4.31 5.14
CA PRO A 14 15.90 -4.14 3.71
C PRO A 14 17.07 -4.95 3.12
N SER A 15 18.09 -5.28 3.92
CA SER A 15 19.21 -6.13 3.48
C SER A 15 18.81 -7.57 3.17
N LYS A 16 17.63 -7.99 3.64
CA LYS A 16 17.05 -9.33 3.44
C LYS A 16 15.99 -9.38 2.35
N TYR A 17 15.70 -8.26 1.69
CA TYR A 17 14.75 -8.27 0.59
C TYR A 17 15.27 -9.11 -0.58
N ALA A 18 14.36 -9.74 -1.31
CA ALA A 18 14.72 -10.52 -2.50
C ALA A 18 15.55 -9.71 -3.50
N SER A 19 15.28 -8.41 -3.63
CA SER A 19 16.05 -7.51 -4.49
C SER A 19 17.53 -7.36 -4.11
N ALA A 20 17.94 -7.81 -2.91
CA ALA A 20 19.35 -7.85 -2.49
C ALA A 20 20.02 -9.21 -2.78
N SER A 21 19.25 -10.22 -3.18
CA SER A 21 19.75 -11.58 -3.41
C SER A 21 20.17 -11.79 -4.87
N ALA A 22 21.22 -12.61 -5.06
CA ALA A 22 21.56 -13.11 -6.39
C ALA A 22 20.51 -14.10 -6.93
N ASP A 23 19.82 -14.79 -6.02
CA ASP A 23 18.77 -15.77 -6.32
C ASP A 23 17.36 -15.16 -6.18
N TYR A 24 17.20 -13.90 -6.59
CA TYR A 24 15.98 -13.11 -6.38
C TYR A 24 14.72 -13.75 -6.98
N GLU A 25 14.84 -14.46 -8.10
CA GLU A 25 13.69 -15.14 -8.73
C GLU A 25 13.14 -16.25 -7.83
N PHE A 26 14.03 -17.04 -7.23
CA PHE A 26 13.64 -18.06 -6.27
C PHE A 26 13.03 -17.44 -5.00
N GLU A 27 13.65 -16.40 -4.46
CA GLU A 27 13.16 -15.68 -3.28
C GLU A 27 11.77 -15.06 -3.51
N MET A 28 11.52 -14.53 -4.70
CA MET A 28 10.21 -13.99 -5.08
C MET A 28 9.13 -15.07 -5.15
N MET A 29 9.50 -16.27 -5.58
CA MET A 29 8.58 -17.41 -5.69
C MET A 29 8.38 -18.17 -4.37
N THR A 30 9.10 -17.81 -3.32
CA THR A 30 9.09 -18.47 -2.01
C THR A 30 8.92 -17.45 -0.88
N ASN A 31 9.99 -17.07 -0.21
CA ASN A 31 10.00 -16.24 1.00
C ASN A 31 9.40 -14.84 0.83
N TRP A 32 9.41 -14.29 -0.39
CA TRP A 32 8.88 -12.97 -0.74
C TRP A 32 7.68 -13.03 -1.68
N SER A 33 7.08 -14.21 -1.84
CA SER A 33 5.83 -14.33 -2.59
C SER A 33 4.75 -13.39 -2.02
N PRO A 34 3.98 -12.70 -2.85
CA PRO A 34 2.82 -11.94 -2.38
C PRO A 34 1.68 -12.84 -1.91
N ASP A 35 1.68 -14.12 -2.30
CA ASP A 35 0.72 -15.14 -1.84
C ASP A 35 1.14 -15.67 -0.46
N PRO A 36 0.32 -15.46 0.60
CA PRO A 36 0.63 -15.94 1.94
C PRO A 36 0.67 -17.48 2.03
N ASN A 37 -0.09 -18.19 1.19
CA ASN A 37 -0.08 -19.66 1.15
C ASN A 37 1.24 -20.23 0.59
N VAL A 38 1.92 -19.46 -0.27
CA VAL A 38 3.25 -19.81 -0.79
C VAL A 38 4.33 -19.37 0.18
N ARG A 39 4.26 -18.14 0.70
CA ARG A 39 5.28 -17.56 1.60
C ARG A 39 5.36 -18.26 2.96
N GLN A 40 4.23 -18.63 3.55
CA GLN A 40 4.10 -19.40 4.79
C GLN A 40 4.98 -18.93 5.96
N ARG A 41 5.09 -17.62 6.18
CA ARG A 41 5.79 -17.07 7.34
C ARG A 41 4.98 -17.28 8.62
N ALA A 42 5.63 -17.24 9.77
CA ALA A 42 4.97 -17.41 11.06
C ALA A 42 3.85 -16.39 11.33
N GLU A 43 3.97 -15.18 10.80
CA GLU A 43 2.97 -14.13 10.87
C GLU A 43 1.82 -14.30 9.86
N ASP A 44 1.98 -15.14 8.86
CA ASP A 44 0.93 -15.42 7.89
C ASP A 44 -0.11 -16.39 8.48
N TYR A 45 -1.31 -16.33 7.95
CA TYR A 45 -2.35 -17.34 8.21
C TYR A 45 -2.81 -17.91 6.87
N PRO A 46 -3.19 -19.19 6.83
CA PRO A 46 -3.65 -19.81 5.59
C PRO A 46 -4.92 -19.12 5.09
N VAL A 47 -4.98 -18.89 3.80
CA VAL A 47 -6.14 -18.32 3.11
C VAL A 47 -6.78 -19.42 2.27
N ASN A 48 -8.04 -19.76 2.57
CA ASN A 48 -8.78 -20.69 1.74
C ASN A 48 -9.39 -19.95 0.55
N ASP A 49 -8.78 -20.08 -0.60
CA ASP A 49 -9.22 -19.46 -1.87
C ASP A 49 -9.79 -20.51 -2.85
N SER A 50 -10.01 -21.74 -2.40
CA SER A 50 -10.47 -22.85 -3.26
C SER A 50 -11.80 -22.60 -3.99
N ALA A 51 -12.65 -21.74 -3.44
CA ALA A 51 -13.92 -21.33 -4.05
C ALA A 51 -13.87 -19.90 -4.65
N SER A 52 -12.70 -19.27 -4.67
CA SER A 52 -12.50 -17.90 -5.18
C SER A 52 -11.92 -17.91 -6.60
N PRO A 53 -12.40 -17.06 -7.51
CA PRO A 53 -11.75 -16.87 -8.81
C PRO A 53 -10.46 -16.02 -8.70
N VAL A 54 -10.13 -15.52 -7.52
CA VAL A 54 -8.99 -14.63 -7.28
C VAL A 54 -8.12 -15.21 -6.17
N THR A 55 -6.82 -15.32 -6.44
CA THR A 55 -5.82 -15.63 -5.41
C THR A 55 -5.51 -14.35 -4.62
N PRO A 56 -5.77 -14.32 -3.30
CA PRO A 56 -5.46 -13.18 -2.47
C PRO A 56 -3.97 -12.94 -2.36
N VAL A 57 -3.54 -11.71 -2.64
CA VAL A 57 -2.15 -11.29 -2.45
C VAL A 57 -2.09 -10.25 -1.36
N MET A 58 -1.20 -10.43 -0.38
CA MET A 58 -1.03 -9.54 0.76
C MET A 58 0.34 -9.71 1.40
N PHE A 59 0.73 -8.74 2.22
CA PHE A 59 1.96 -8.86 3.01
C PHE A 59 1.69 -8.41 4.46
N ASN A 60 2.01 -9.27 5.41
CA ASN A 60 1.92 -9.03 6.84
C ASN A 60 3.28 -8.51 7.34
N GLY A 61 3.32 -7.25 7.73
CA GLY A 61 4.51 -6.58 8.23
C GLY A 61 4.35 -5.08 8.26
N VAL A 62 5.18 -4.39 9.02
CA VAL A 62 5.18 -2.93 9.04
C VAL A 62 5.52 -2.41 7.66
N GLY A 63 4.62 -1.63 7.08
CA GLY A 63 4.68 -1.23 5.67
C GLY A 63 3.64 -1.95 4.80
N GLY A 64 3.13 -3.10 5.24
CA GLY A 64 2.12 -3.87 4.54
C GLY A 64 2.48 -4.17 3.09
N SER A 65 1.48 -4.29 2.25
CA SER A 65 1.66 -4.59 0.83
C SER A 65 2.47 -3.54 0.05
N THR A 66 2.72 -2.34 0.60
CA THR A 66 3.61 -1.35 -0.03
C THR A 66 5.08 -1.80 -0.08
N ILE A 67 5.47 -2.81 0.70
CA ILE A 67 6.79 -3.44 0.56
C ILE A 67 6.91 -4.19 -0.76
N LEU A 68 5.84 -4.85 -1.22
CA LEU A 68 5.84 -5.69 -2.41
C LEU A 68 5.24 -5.02 -3.66
N TRP A 69 4.62 -3.86 -3.56
CA TRP A 69 4.00 -3.18 -4.69
C TRP A 69 5.03 -2.63 -5.70
N THR A 70 4.58 -2.29 -6.89
CA THR A 70 5.45 -1.75 -7.95
C THR A 70 5.70 -0.25 -7.83
N ALA A 71 5.00 0.43 -6.91
CA ALA A 71 5.02 1.88 -6.73
C ALA A 71 4.59 2.70 -7.97
N HIS A 72 3.81 2.11 -8.85
CA HIS A 72 3.12 2.80 -9.93
C HIS A 72 1.91 3.54 -9.36
N THR A 73 1.83 4.85 -9.56
CA THR A 73 0.92 5.72 -8.79
C THR A 73 0.20 6.77 -9.64
N PRO A 74 -0.51 6.38 -10.70
CA PRO A 74 -1.41 7.32 -11.36
C PRO A 74 -2.50 7.74 -10.37
N ARG A 75 -2.86 9.03 -10.36
CA ARG A 75 -4.06 9.47 -9.66
C ARG A 75 -5.28 9.01 -10.43
N PHE A 76 -6.38 8.75 -9.75
CA PHE A 76 -7.66 8.54 -10.42
C PHE A 76 -8.05 9.80 -11.20
N HIS A 77 -8.62 9.59 -12.37
CA HIS A 77 -9.18 10.69 -13.17
C HIS A 77 -10.53 11.14 -12.55
N PRO A 78 -10.94 12.41 -12.69
CA PRO A 78 -12.24 12.86 -12.19
C PRO A 78 -13.43 12.01 -12.62
N SER A 79 -13.38 11.42 -13.84
CA SER A 79 -14.41 10.48 -14.34
C SER A 79 -14.51 9.21 -13.51
N ASP A 80 -13.43 8.74 -12.88
CA ASP A 80 -13.44 7.51 -12.08
C ASP A 80 -14.31 7.63 -10.83
N PHE A 81 -14.59 8.86 -10.39
CA PHE A 81 -15.50 9.14 -9.28
C PHE A 81 -16.98 9.19 -9.70
N ARG A 82 -17.28 9.08 -10.99
CA ARG A 82 -18.62 9.26 -11.58
C ARG A 82 -19.01 8.14 -12.54
N VAL A 83 -18.55 6.92 -12.28
CA VAL A 83 -18.74 5.76 -13.16
C VAL A 83 -20.21 5.46 -13.35
N LYS A 84 -21.04 5.54 -12.28
CA LYS A 84 -22.48 5.31 -12.40
C LYS A 84 -23.15 6.35 -13.31
N SER A 85 -22.85 7.62 -13.08
CA SER A 85 -23.43 8.73 -13.86
C SER A 85 -22.97 8.75 -15.31
N LEU A 86 -21.73 8.34 -15.60
CA LEU A 86 -21.14 8.40 -16.93
C LEU A 86 -21.40 7.11 -17.75
N ASP A 87 -21.24 5.95 -17.12
CA ASP A 87 -21.20 4.65 -17.80
C ASP A 87 -22.42 3.76 -17.43
N GLY A 88 -23.19 4.16 -16.42
CA GLY A 88 -24.39 3.43 -15.97
C GLY A 88 -24.13 2.17 -15.15
N VAL A 89 -22.85 1.91 -14.77
CA VAL A 89 -22.42 0.74 -13.99
C VAL A 89 -21.85 1.14 -12.65
N ALA A 90 -21.79 0.19 -11.69
CA ALA A 90 -21.29 0.43 -10.32
C ALA A 90 -22.00 1.59 -9.60
N ASP A 91 -21.30 2.34 -8.78
CA ASP A 91 -21.81 3.51 -8.05
C ASP A 91 -20.84 4.69 -8.20
N ASP A 92 -21.36 5.91 -8.12
CA ASP A 92 -20.54 7.12 -7.99
C ASP A 92 -19.93 7.16 -6.57
N TRP A 93 -18.68 7.61 -6.50
CA TRP A 93 -18.08 7.89 -5.20
C TRP A 93 -18.77 9.09 -4.53
N PRO A 94 -18.94 9.06 -3.20
CA PRO A 94 -19.56 10.18 -2.46
C PRO A 94 -18.65 11.41 -2.34
N ILE A 95 -17.47 11.37 -2.94
CA ILE A 95 -16.46 12.41 -2.97
C ILE A 95 -16.04 12.69 -4.43
N SER A 96 -15.36 13.80 -4.67
CA SER A 96 -14.82 14.18 -5.96
C SER A 96 -13.28 14.12 -5.99
N TYR A 97 -12.70 14.27 -7.19
CA TYR A 97 -11.25 14.42 -7.35
C TYR A 97 -10.74 15.64 -6.61
N GLU A 98 -11.45 16.77 -6.71
CA GLU A 98 -11.04 18.04 -6.11
C GLU A 98 -10.99 17.97 -4.57
N GLU A 99 -11.89 17.19 -3.97
CA GLU A 99 -11.87 16.94 -2.52
C GLU A 99 -10.68 16.08 -2.08
N LEU A 100 -10.12 15.27 -2.98
CA LEU A 100 -8.93 14.45 -2.70
C LEU A 100 -7.62 15.09 -3.13
N GLU A 101 -7.62 16.13 -3.94
CA GLU A 101 -6.43 16.69 -4.57
C GLU A 101 -5.35 17.09 -3.55
N GLU A 102 -5.74 17.76 -2.46
CA GLU A 102 -4.80 18.14 -1.41
C GLU A 102 -4.14 16.93 -0.72
N PHE A 103 -4.87 15.82 -0.57
CA PHE A 103 -4.35 14.59 0.03
C PHE A 103 -3.44 13.83 -0.95
N TYR A 104 -3.75 13.86 -2.24
CA TYR A 104 -2.84 13.36 -3.27
C TYR A 104 -1.52 14.13 -3.27
N ASP A 105 -1.56 15.46 -3.20
CA ASP A 105 -0.38 16.29 -3.14
C ASP A 105 0.46 16.02 -1.89
N LEU A 106 -0.18 15.90 -0.72
CA LEU A 106 0.48 15.53 0.53
C LEU A 106 1.14 14.15 0.43
N ASN A 107 0.44 13.18 -0.16
CA ASN A 107 0.98 11.83 -0.34
C ASN A 107 2.15 11.81 -1.33
N ASP A 108 2.07 12.57 -2.44
CA ASP A 108 3.16 12.73 -3.40
C ASP A 108 4.42 13.31 -2.73
N GLU A 109 4.25 14.30 -1.84
CA GLU A 109 5.35 14.87 -1.04
C GLU A 109 5.95 13.84 -0.08
N VAL A 110 5.10 13.15 0.70
CA VAL A 110 5.57 12.20 1.73
C VAL A 110 6.24 10.99 1.12
N MET A 111 5.65 10.44 0.06
CA MET A 111 6.17 9.25 -0.63
C MET A 111 7.33 9.60 -1.58
N GLY A 112 7.33 10.79 -2.15
CA GLY A 112 8.29 11.21 -3.17
C GLY A 112 7.87 10.74 -4.56
N CYS A 113 7.16 11.60 -5.30
CA CYS A 113 6.69 11.29 -6.64
C CYS A 113 7.73 11.68 -7.70
N SER A 114 8.09 10.73 -8.56
CA SER A 114 8.86 10.98 -9.78
C SER A 114 7.95 10.98 -11.00
N GLY A 115 8.07 11.97 -11.87
CA GLY A 115 7.21 12.11 -13.05
C GLY A 115 7.47 13.39 -13.83
N ILE A 116 6.63 13.65 -14.83
CA ILE A 116 6.64 14.87 -15.64
C ILE A 116 5.35 15.65 -15.40
N ASN A 117 5.48 16.97 -15.25
CA ASN A 117 4.33 17.86 -15.12
C ASN A 117 3.67 18.15 -16.48
N GLY A 118 2.39 18.53 -16.45
CA GLY A 118 1.70 19.12 -17.61
C GLY A 118 1.11 18.11 -18.57
N ASP A 119 0.79 16.90 -18.12
CA ASP A 119 0.02 15.93 -18.92
C ASP A 119 -1.36 16.53 -19.26
N PRO A 120 -1.67 16.77 -20.54
CA PRO A 120 -2.94 17.36 -20.95
C PRO A 120 -4.15 16.43 -20.79
N ALA A 121 -3.92 15.13 -20.59
CA ALA A 121 -4.98 14.16 -20.36
C ALA A 121 -5.46 14.12 -18.89
N ASN A 122 -4.77 14.79 -17.98
CA ASN A 122 -5.08 14.81 -16.57
C ASN A 122 -5.28 16.26 -16.06
N PRO A 123 -6.01 16.45 -14.94
CA PRO A 123 -6.12 17.77 -14.31
C PRO A 123 -4.73 18.36 -13.99
N PRO A 124 -4.58 19.69 -14.07
CA PRO A 124 -3.40 20.37 -13.54
C PRO A 124 -3.20 19.99 -12.07
N ARG A 125 -1.96 19.79 -11.65
CA ARG A 125 -1.62 19.45 -10.26
C ARG A 125 -0.26 20.00 -9.85
N SER A 126 0.06 19.94 -8.57
CA SER A 126 1.34 20.32 -7.99
C SER A 126 2.53 19.62 -8.69
N PRO A 127 3.69 20.31 -8.82
CA PRO A 127 4.88 19.72 -9.43
C PRO A 127 5.33 18.43 -8.74
N ARG A 128 5.81 17.47 -9.54
CA ARG A 128 6.43 16.25 -8.99
C ARG A 128 7.70 16.61 -8.25
N GLN A 129 8.00 15.85 -7.19
CA GLN A 129 9.17 16.06 -6.34
C GLN A 129 10.47 15.75 -7.06
N MET A 130 10.42 14.89 -8.07
CA MET A 130 11.59 14.42 -8.81
C MET A 130 11.26 14.26 -10.30
N PRO A 131 12.30 14.38 -11.18
CA PRO A 131 12.12 14.05 -12.59
C PRO A 131 11.69 12.57 -12.77
N PRO A 132 11.13 12.21 -13.93
CA PRO A 132 10.70 10.84 -14.18
C PRO A 132 11.88 9.87 -14.19
N LEU A 133 11.61 8.61 -13.91
CA LEU A 133 12.56 7.54 -14.17
C LEU A 133 12.87 7.47 -15.67
N PRO A 134 14.12 7.17 -16.06
CA PRO A 134 14.49 7.08 -17.45
C PRO A 134 13.76 5.92 -18.14
N LEU A 135 13.25 6.20 -19.32
CA LEU A 135 12.63 5.20 -20.17
C LEU A 135 13.66 4.16 -20.65
N GLY A 136 13.33 2.88 -20.48
CA GLY A 136 14.10 1.78 -21.04
C GLY A 136 14.07 1.76 -22.57
N LYS A 137 14.88 0.88 -23.18
CA LYS A 137 14.94 0.73 -24.65
C LYS A 137 13.58 0.35 -25.23
N ASP A 138 12.84 -0.54 -24.55
CA ASP A 138 11.54 -1.00 -24.99
C ASP A 138 10.48 0.11 -24.92
N GLY A 139 10.47 0.88 -23.82
CA GLY A 139 9.61 2.06 -23.69
C GLY A 139 9.83 3.09 -24.79
N LYS A 140 11.10 3.39 -25.12
CA LYS A 140 11.45 4.30 -26.22
C LYS A 140 10.94 3.78 -27.57
N LYS A 141 10.97 2.45 -27.78
CA LYS A 141 10.48 1.83 -28.99
C LYS A 141 8.95 1.94 -29.12
N LEU A 142 8.23 1.69 -28.02
CA LEU A 142 6.77 1.85 -27.96
C LEU A 142 6.36 3.30 -28.22
N ILE A 143 7.01 4.26 -27.60
CA ILE A 143 6.78 5.70 -27.80
C ILE A 143 6.89 6.06 -29.29
N SER A 144 7.95 5.60 -29.96
CA SER A 144 8.09 5.83 -31.41
C SER A 144 6.92 5.27 -32.24
N GLY A 145 6.27 4.21 -31.75
CA GLY A 145 5.04 3.69 -32.34
C GLY A 145 3.84 4.58 -32.09
N PHE A 146 3.65 5.02 -30.86
CA PHE A 146 2.54 5.92 -30.46
C PHE A 146 2.62 7.27 -31.19
N GLU A 147 3.81 7.86 -31.31
CA GLU A 147 4.03 9.09 -32.06
C GLU A 147 3.63 8.95 -33.54
N LYS A 148 3.95 7.81 -34.19
CA LYS A 148 3.56 7.54 -35.57
C LYS A 148 2.05 7.40 -35.74
N LEU A 149 1.35 6.95 -34.72
CA LEU A 149 -0.11 6.78 -34.71
C LEU A 149 -0.83 8.04 -34.24
N GLY A 150 -0.11 9.07 -33.77
CA GLY A 150 -0.70 10.26 -33.16
C GLY A 150 -1.39 9.98 -31.83
N TRP A 151 -0.99 8.92 -31.15
CA TRP A 151 -1.55 8.56 -29.84
C TRP A 151 -0.86 9.33 -28.72
N HIS A 152 -1.67 9.76 -27.74
CA HIS A 152 -1.14 10.34 -26.53
C HIS A 152 -0.33 9.34 -25.74
N TRP A 153 0.80 9.75 -25.18
CA TRP A 153 1.59 8.99 -24.24
C TRP A 153 2.21 9.93 -23.19
N TRP A 154 2.42 9.42 -22.00
CA TRP A 154 3.07 10.16 -20.91
C TRP A 154 3.82 9.20 -20.00
N PRO A 155 5.00 9.58 -19.45
CA PRO A 155 5.65 8.78 -18.42
C PRO A 155 4.77 8.70 -17.18
N SER A 156 4.48 7.49 -16.74
CA SER A 156 3.66 7.31 -15.55
C SER A 156 4.36 7.81 -14.30
N ASP A 157 3.59 8.38 -13.39
CA ASP A 157 4.08 8.74 -12.05
C ASP A 157 4.45 7.51 -11.25
N SER A 158 5.49 7.63 -10.43
CA SER A 158 6.00 6.55 -9.63
C SER A 158 6.54 7.05 -8.29
N TYR A 159 6.30 6.29 -7.22
CA TYR A 159 6.94 6.51 -5.92
C TYR A 159 8.27 5.76 -5.82
N ILE A 160 9.09 5.88 -6.87
CA ILE A 160 10.48 5.41 -6.90
C ILE A 160 11.39 6.61 -7.10
N ASN A 161 12.34 6.79 -6.21
CA ASN A 161 13.29 7.89 -6.27
C ASN A 161 14.13 7.87 -7.54
N SER A 162 13.94 8.82 -8.45
CA SER A 162 14.83 9.02 -9.61
C SER A 162 16.11 9.78 -9.25
N GLN A 163 16.09 10.47 -8.13
CA GLN A 163 17.21 11.12 -7.46
C GLN A 163 17.03 10.99 -5.95
N ARG A 164 18.04 11.28 -5.14
CA ARG A 164 17.92 11.17 -3.69
C ARG A 164 16.77 12.03 -3.17
N TYR A 165 15.84 11.42 -2.44
CA TYR A 165 14.69 12.10 -1.86
C TYR A 165 14.23 11.38 -0.58
N GLY A 166 13.96 12.16 0.47
CA GLY A 166 13.60 11.63 1.78
C GLY A 166 14.81 11.15 2.59
N GLU A 167 14.62 10.95 3.90
CA GLU A 167 15.67 10.58 4.83
C GLU A 167 16.14 9.13 4.57
N GLY A 168 17.44 8.96 4.34
CA GLY A 168 18.06 7.63 4.15
C GLY A 168 17.59 6.88 2.89
N ARG A 169 17.07 7.59 1.89
CA ARG A 169 16.53 7.03 0.66
C ARG A 169 17.34 7.51 -0.55
N ASP A 170 18.00 6.58 -1.21
CA ASP A 170 18.84 6.87 -2.38
C ASP A 170 18.04 6.85 -3.69
N ALA A 171 18.70 7.24 -4.78
CA ALA A 171 18.16 7.08 -6.12
C ALA A 171 18.09 5.61 -6.54
N CYS A 172 17.14 5.26 -7.40
CA CYS A 172 17.03 3.94 -7.99
C CYS A 172 18.27 3.61 -8.85
N ASN A 173 18.84 2.43 -8.65
CA ASN A 173 19.96 1.91 -9.42
C ASN A 173 19.54 1.01 -10.59
N PHE A 174 18.23 0.91 -10.85
CA PHE A 174 17.66 0.11 -11.93
C PHE A 174 17.99 -1.38 -11.87
N CYS A 175 18.05 -1.97 -10.67
CA CYS A 175 18.26 -3.41 -10.48
C CYS A 175 17.12 -4.29 -11.07
N GLY A 176 15.96 -3.73 -11.39
CA GLY A 176 14.85 -4.42 -12.04
C GLY A 176 13.85 -5.08 -11.08
N HIS A 177 14.16 -5.22 -9.82
CA HIS A 177 13.39 -6.02 -8.84
C HIS A 177 12.55 -5.15 -7.91
N ASN A 178 11.63 -4.37 -8.45
CA ASN A 178 10.91 -3.38 -7.65
C ASN A 178 9.74 -3.94 -6.79
N HIS A 179 9.20 -5.11 -7.11
CA HIS A 179 8.03 -5.70 -6.42
C HIS A 179 8.38 -6.73 -5.33
N MET A 180 9.63 -6.74 -4.85
CA MET A 180 10.12 -7.70 -3.83
C MET A 180 10.80 -7.03 -2.64
N GLY A 181 10.34 -5.80 -2.30
CA GLY A 181 11.10 -4.93 -1.43
C GLY A 181 12.25 -4.24 -2.17
N CYS A 182 12.71 -3.11 -1.68
CA CYS A 182 13.79 -2.34 -2.28
C CYS A 182 14.94 -2.19 -1.27
N TYR A 183 16.01 -2.95 -1.43
CA TYR A 183 17.16 -2.91 -0.53
C TYR A 183 17.85 -1.54 -0.51
N GLN A 184 17.75 -0.75 -1.58
CA GLN A 184 18.27 0.61 -1.66
C GLN A 184 17.33 1.67 -1.08
N ARG A 185 16.13 1.28 -0.64
CA ARG A 185 15.10 2.21 -0.15
C ARG A 185 14.67 3.28 -1.17
N ALA A 186 15.01 3.10 -2.45
CA ALA A 186 14.62 4.01 -3.52
C ALA A 186 13.11 3.95 -3.77
N LYS A 187 12.52 2.73 -3.79
CA LYS A 187 11.07 2.56 -3.86
C LYS A 187 10.44 2.88 -2.52
N SER A 188 9.42 3.71 -2.52
CA SER A 188 8.68 4.09 -1.34
C SER A 188 7.80 2.94 -0.84
N SER A 189 7.76 2.82 0.47
CA SER A 189 6.83 2.01 1.23
C SER A 189 6.53 2.73 2.54
N THR A 190 5.43 2.41 3.18
CA THR A 190 4.99 3.18 4.34
C THR A 190 5.88 2.99 5.57
N ASP A 191 6.64 1.90 5.68
CA ASP A 191 7.68 1.70 6.69
C ASP A 191 8.86 2.67 6.55
N LEU A 192 9.14 3.14 5.32
CA LEU A 192 10.21 4.10 5.03
C LEU A 192 9.75 5.56 5.08
N THR A 193 8.47 5.82 4.93
CA THR A 193 7.92 7.18 4.73
C THR A 193 7.01 7.62 5.87
N TYR A 194 5.89 6.97 6.06
CA TYR A 194 4.88 7.35 7.05
C TYR A 194 5.23 6.91 8.48
N TRP A 195 5.68 5.67 8.65
CA TRP A 195 5.95 5.13 9.98
C TRP A 195 7.04 5.88 10.74
N PRO A 196 8.21 6.22 10.16
CA PRO A 196 9.20 7.02 10.87
C PRO A 196 8.64 8.39 11.30
N ARG A 197 7.79 8.99 10.48
CA ARG A 197 7.13 10.26 10.79
C ARG A 197 6.10 10.11 11.91
N ALA A 198 5.28 9.04 11.87
CA ALA A 198 4.30 8.76 12.91
C ALA A 198 4.95 8.51 14.27
N LEU A 199 6.02 7.70 14.30
CA LEU A 199 6.78 7.41 15.55
C LEU A 199 7.39 8.66 16.15
N ARG A 200 7.98 9.55 15.34
CA ARG A 200 8.51 10.84 15.81
C ARG A 200 7.42 11.74 16.41
N ASN A 201 6.17 11.57 15.98
CA ASN A 201 5.00 12.28 16.51
C ASN A 201 4.28 11.53 17.64
N GLY A 202 4.91 10.51 18.22
CA GLY A 202 4.41 9.81 19.41
C GLY A 202 3.44 8.67 19.13
N ALA A 203 3.24 8.25 17.89
CA ALA A 203 2.53 7.02 17.61
C ALA A 203 3.32 5.80 18.12
N VAL A 204 2.62 4.76 18.53
CA VAL A 204 3.20 3.49 18.97
C VAL A 204 2.74 2.38 18.06
N ILE A 205 3.64 1.48 17.68
CA ILE A 205 3.31 0.25 16.98
C ILE A 205 3.67 -0.96 17.83
N GLU A 206 2.73 -1.87 18.02
CA GLU A 206 2.94 -3.19 18.59
C GLU A 206 2.92 -4.20 17.47
N THR A 207 4.06 -4.87 17.25
CA THR A 207 4.22 -5.92 16.24
C THR A 207 3.96 -7.31 16.81
N GLY A 208 3.63 -8.27 15.97
CA GLY A 208 3.21 -9.61 16.39
C GLY A 208 1.83 -9.59 17.08
N ALA A 209 1.04 -8.54 16.85
CA ALA A 209 -0.27 -8.32 17.46
C ALA A 209 -1.38 -8.61 16.45
N ARG A 210 -1.94 -9.81 16.49
CA ARG A 210 -3.01 -10.25 15.60
C ARG A 210 -4.39 -9.88 16.15
N VAL A 211 -5.00 -8.84 15.60
CA VAL A 211 -6.37 -8.46 15.94
C VAL A 211 -7.36 -9.52 15.47
N ARG A 212 -8.27 -9.92 16.35
CA ARG A 212 -9.28 -10.95 16.09
C ARG A 212 -10.69 -10.39 16.04
N LYS A 213 -10.96 -9.36 16.85
CA LYS A 213 -12.28 -8.78 16.97
C LYS A 213 -12.20 -7.29 17.31
N ILE A 214 -13.08 -6.50 16.73
CA ILE A 214 -13.38 -5.14 17.18
C ILE A 214 -14.49 -5.24 18.21
N THR A 215 -14.31 -4.61 19.35
CA THR A 215 -15.31 -4.61 20.43
C THR A 215 -16.19 -3.39 20.35
N THR A 216 -17.47 -3.56 20.70
CA THR A 216 -18.50 -2.52 20.69
C THR A 216 -19.15 -2.41 22.06
N ASP A 217 -19.80 -1.28 22.34
CA ASP A 217 -20.72 -1.12 23.47
C ASP A 217 -22.17 -1.44 23.07
N ASP A 218 -23.08 -1.40 24.02
CA ASP A 218 -24.51 -1.68 23.82
C ASP A 218 -25.19 -0.74 22.79
N SER A 219 -24.55 0.38 22.45
CA SER A 219 -25.02 1.31 21.41
C SER A 219 -24.43 1.01 20.02
N GLY A 220 -23.63 -0.05 19.88
CA GLY A 220 -22.93 -0.42 18.65
C GLY A 220 -21.68 0.42 18.35
N ARG A 221 -21.22 1.26 19.30
CA ARG A 221 -20.03 2.07 19.10
C ARG A 221 -18.77 1.26 19.38
N ALA A 222 -17.76 1.33 18.50
CA ALA A 222 -16.47 0.69 18.73
C ALA A 222 -15.79 1.22 20.01
N THR A 223 -15.34 0.30 20.86
CA THR A 223 -14.67 0.58 22.15
C THR A 223 -13.20 0.15 22.19
N GLY A 224 -12.80 -0.71 21.25
CA GLY A 224 -11.43 -1.24 21.22
C GLY A 224 -11.27 -2.43 20.30
N ALA A 225 -10.25 -3.23 20.58
CA ALA A 225 -9.95 -4.44 19.82
C ALA A 225 -9.38 -5.54 20.71
N ASP A 226 -9.81 -6.77 20.49
CA ASP A 226 -9.21 -7.98 21.06
C ASP A 226 -8.17 -8.52 20.11
N TYR A 227 -7.00 -8.85 20.62
CA TYR A 227 -5.89 -9.37 19.82
C TYR A 227 -5.09 -10.41 20.58
N VAL A 228 -4.32 -11.19 19.84
CA VAL A 228 -3.32 -12.10 20.39
C VAL A 228 -1.94 -11.48 20.19
N ASP A 229 -1.17 -11.37 21.27
CA ASP A 229 0.18 -10.80 21.21
C ASP A 229 1.23 -11.81 20.68
N SER A 230 2.47 -11.36 20.54
CA SER A 230 3.57 -12.19 20.03
C SER A 230 3.93 -13.41 20.90
N LYS A 231 3.39 -13.48 22.12
CA LYS A 231 3.56 -14.63 23.04
C LYS A 231 2.41 -15.62 22.97
N GLY A 232 1.35 -15.28 22.23
CA GLY A 232 0.13 -16.05 22.16
C GLY A 232 -0.91 -15.71 23.24
N ASP A 233 -0.66 -14.69 24.04
CA ASP A 233 -1.57 -14.24 25.09
C ASP A 233 -2.71 -13.40 24.50
N GLU A 234 -3.92 -13.60 24.97
CA GLU A 234 -5.06 -12.77 24.65
C GLU A 234 -4.96 -11.40 25.35
N ARG A 235 -5.18 -10.33 24.61
CA ARG A 235 -5.09 -8.94 25.05
C ARG A 235 -6.26 -8.15 24.55
N HIS A 236 -6.56 -7.08 25.28
CA HIS A 236 -7.55 -6.07 24.89
C HIS A 236 -6.90 -4.69 24.83
N GLN A 237 -7.19 -3.92 23.76
CA GLN A 237 -6.80 -2.53 23.64
C GLN A 237 -8.05 -1.65 23.60
N ASN A 238 -8.26 -0.86 24.65
CA ASN A 238 -9.30 0.16 24.62
C ASN A 238 -8.97 1.30 23.67
N ALA A 239 -9.96 1.78 22.93
CA ALA A 239 -9.83 2.92 22.02
C ALA A 239 -11.13 3.71 21.92
N ARG A 240 -11.04 5.03 21.72
CA ARG A 240 -12.20 5.90 21.43
C ARG A 240 -12.61 5.89 19.96
N ALA A 241 -11.69 5.47 19.09
CA ALA A 241 -11.91 5.26 17.67
C ALA A 241 -10.99 4.14 17.19
N VAL A 242 -11.49 3.30 16.30
CA VAL A 242 -10.74 2.20 15.68
C VAL A 242 -10.70 2.43 14.18
N ILE A 243 -9.50 2.43 13.61
CA ILE A 243 -9.27 2.49 12.16
C ILE A 243 -8.84 1.11 11.71
N MET A 244 -9.68 0.44 10.92
CA MET A 244 -9.35 -0.82 10.30
C MET A 244 -8.60 -0.58 8.99
N ALA A 245 -7.34 -0.97 8.95
CA ALA A 245 -6.45 -0.80 7.80
C ALA A 245 -5.73 -2.13 7.47
N ALA A 246 -6.46 -3.24 7.56
CA ALA A 246 -5.93 -4.60 7.41
C ALA A 246 -6.02 -5.12 5.96
N ASN A 247 -5.86 -4.25 4.98
CA ASN A 247 -5.98 -4.47 3.52
C ASN A 247 -7.37 -4.92 3.04
N GLY A 248 -7.50 -5.17 1.73
CA GLY A 248 -8.76 -5.57 1.08
C GLY A 248 -9.28 -6.96 1.46
N ILE A 249 -8.46 -7.80 2.10
CA ILE A 249 -8.82 -9.14 2.57
C ILE A 249 -9.01 -9.16 4.08
N GLY A 250 -8.06 -8.61 4.81
CA GLY A 250 -8.07 -8.63 6.27
C GLY A 250 -9.15 -7.76 6.89
N THR A 251 -9.48 -6.60 6.28
CA THR A 251 -10.52 -5.70 6.80
C THR A 251 -11.91 -6.33 6.75
N PRO A 252 -12.43 -6.84 5.62
CA PRO A 252 -13.71 -7.56 5.58
C PRO A 252 -13.73 -8.79 6.51
N ARG A 253 -12.65 -9.56 6.53
CA ARG A 253 -12.52 -10.70 7.45
C ARG A 253 -12.66 -10.27 8.91
N LEU A 254 -12.03 -9.17 9.29
CA LEU A 254 -12.10 -8.65 10.66
C LEU A 254 -13.50 -8.14 11.00
N LEU A 255 -14.19 -7.50 10.06
CA LEU A 255 -15.60 -7.09 10.21
C LEU A 255 -16.48 -8.31 10.46
N LEU A 256 -16.43 -9.33 9.61
CA LEU A 256 -17.19 -10.56 9.76
C LEU A 256 -16.91 -11.27 11.10
N ASN A 257 -15.64 -11.29 11.54
CA ASN A 257 -15.28 -11.86 12.85
C ASN A 257 -15.76 -11.00 14.03
N SER A 258 -16.11 -9.76 13.79
CA SER A 258 -16.56 -8.80 14.82
C SER A 258 -18.07 -8.68 14.89
N ALA A 259 -18.79 -9.42 14.03
CA ALA A 259 -20.25 -9.41 14.01
C ALA A 259 -20.85 -9.62 15.41
N ASP A 260 -21.87 -8.86 15.71
CA ASP A 260 -22.67 -8.92 16.95
C ASP A 260 -24.14 -8.58 16.66
N ASP A 261 -24.99 -8.52 17.69
CA ASP A 261 -26.41 -8.22 17.52
C ASP A 261 -26.69 -6.81 16.94
N SER A 262 -25.77 -5.87 17.11
CA SER A 262 -25.85 -4.51 16.58
C SER A 262 -25.31 -4.39 15.15
N HIS A 263 -24.39 -5.30 14.78
CA HIS A 263 -23.73 -5.38 13.47
C HIS A 263 -23.64 -6.85 13.06
N PRO A 264 -24.74 -7.43 12.53
CA PRO A 264 -24.81 -8.88 12.26
C PRO A 264 -24.04 -9.33 11.03
N ASP A 265 -23.68 -8.41 10.11
CA ASP A 265 -23.03 -8.66 8.81
C ASP A 265 -22.20 -7.46 8.30
#